data_fc0316abc21976fbd5e7fc5598b6121f
#
_entry.id   fc0316abc21976fbd5e7fc5598b6121f
#
_cell.length_a   1.000
_cell.length_b   1.000
_cell.length_c   1.000
_cell.angle_alpha   90.00
_cell.angle_beta   90.00
_cell.angle_gamma   90.00
#
_symmetry.space_group_name_H-M   'P 1'
#
loop_
_entity.id
_entity.type
_entity.pdbx_description
1 polymer ?
#
loop_
_entity_poly.entity_id
_entity_poly.type
_entity_poly.pdbx_seq_one_letter_code
_entity_poly.pdbx_strand_id
1 'polypeptide(L)'
;MNLTEMAAKLSPVKKVVAIVLALLVMTPAMGATDKFADSQTGLTYSVYKPSNTLGLKTTKFSLLTCQPGQEDWIFVQYGGTKRYLQIMQTMAGANCSNPGLTKYLRAAVVNGNKAKVYAYCDPTRMSTAAYKRCGTDDIGRVGGYLIYKTKALKGFEATEIQVQGIGGITYAQLVAVAKSLKTVKASGNTLAQALPPIMVDPTIETDVSVRAGSSIVLTVTDPAKWSAEVMIAGVVSFIPGGDQGGFITNPSLKALSTGATTVKLINSDDPTKIYQLEITVNP
;
A
#
# COMPACT_ATOMS: atom_id res chain seq x y z
N MET A 1 -39.28 30.59 -13.86
CA MET A 1 -39.60 30.04 -15.19
C MET A 1 -39.20 28.56 -15.15
N ASN A 2 -40.15 27.65 -15.26
CA ASN A 2 -39.94 26.22 -14.98
C ASN A 2 -39.42 25.55 -16.28
N LEU A 3 -38.42 24.64 -16.15
CA LEU A 3 -37.79 23.96 -17.30
C LEU A 3 -38.77 23.20 -18.20
N THR A 4 -39.95 22.88 -17.70
CA THR A 4 -41.06 22.25 -18.44
C THR A 4 -41.75 23.19 -19.43
N GLU A 5 -41.77 24.49 -19.18
CA GLU A 5 -42.38 25.48 -20.11
C GLU A 5 -41.47 25.83 -21.30
N MET A 6 -40.14 25.70 -21.15
CA MET A 6 -39.20 25.90 -22.25
C MET A 6 -39.22 24.80 -23.31
N ALA A 7 -39.57 23.58 -22.90
CA ALA A 7 -39.58 22.43 -23.83
C ALA A 7 -40.77 22.46 -24.83
N ALA A 8 -41.83 23.18 -24.52
CA ALA A 8 -43.03 23.25 -25.36
C ALA A 8 -42.92 24.21 -26.58
N LYS A 9 -41.88 25.08 -26.61
CA LYS A 9 -41.70 26.09 -27.67
C LYS A 9 -40.56 25.77 -28.68
N LEU A 10 -39.90 24.65 -28.54
CA LEU A 10 -38.82 24.27 -29.46
C LEU A 10 -39.35 23.39 -30.60
N SER A 11 -38.88 23.63 -31.81
CA SER A 11 -39.18 22.81 -32.99
C SER A 11 -38.65 21.38 -32.78
N PRO A 12 -39.22 20.34 -33.41
CA PRO A 12 -38.85 18.95 -33.17
C PRO A 12 -37.34 18.67 -33.35
N VAL A 13 -36.70 19.40 -34.28
CA VAL A 13 -35.23 19.24 -34.49
C VAL A 13 -34.42 19.79 -33.31
N LYS A 14 -34.85 20.89 -32.70
CA LYS A 14 -34.17 21.44 -31.51
C LYS A 14 -34.39 20.60 -30.25
N LYS A 15 -35.51 19.87 -30.14
CA LYS A 15 -35.79 18.95 -29.05
C LYS A 15 -34.85 17.73 -29.04
N VAL A 16 -34.53 17.19 -30.24
CA VAL A 16 -33.59 16.06 -30.37
C VAL A 16 -32.16 16.46 -29.98
N VAL A 17 -31.72 17.67 -30.40
CA VAL A 17 -30.38 18.17 -30.07
C VAL A 17 -30.25 18.44 -28.54
N ALA A 18 -31.30 18.96 -27.89
CA ALA A 18 -31.28 19.20 -26.46
C ALA A 18 -31.23 17.90 -25.62
N ILE A 19 -31.89 16.84 -26.10
CA ILE A 19 -31.86 15.53 -25.43
C ILE A 19 -30.49 14.83 -25.61
N VAL A 20 -29.88 14.97 -26.80
CA VAL A 20 -28.54 14.41 -27.07
C VAL A 20 -27.46 15.15 -26.28
N LEU A 21 -27.57 16.47 -26.12
CA LEU A 21 -26.63 17.23 -25.26
C LEU A 21 -26.77 16.90 -23.77
N ALA A 22 -27.99 16.62 -23.29
CA ALA A 22 -28.22 16.22 -21.90
C ALA A 22 -27.69 14.78 -21.57
N LEU A 23 -27.61 13.89 -22.57
CA LEU A 23 -27.07 12.56 -22.43
C LEU A 23 -25.53 12.53 -22.47
N LEU A 24 -24.89 13.53 -23.07
CA LEU A 24 -23.41 13.63 -23.16
C LEU A 24 -22.74 14.20 -21.90
N VAL A 25 -23.48 14.67 -20.91
CA VAL A 25 -22.93 15.27 -19.68
C VAL A 25 -22.96 14.31 -18.50
N MET A 26 -23.50 13.09 -18.64
CA MET A 26 -23.36 12.06 -17.64
C MET A 26 -22.09 11.22 -17.86
N THR A 27 -20.91 11.86 -17.87
CA THR A 27 -19.70 11.15 -17.50
C THR A 27 -19.87 10.79 -16.03
N PRO A 28 -19.82 9.49 -15.65
CA PRO A 28 -19.74 9.15 -14.24
C PRO A 28 -18.50 9.89 -13.73
N ALA A 29 -18.68 10.74 -12.74
CA ALA A 29 -17.56 11.26 -11.99
C ALA A 29 -16.81 10.02 -11.50
N MET A 30 -15.65 9.71 -12.08
CA MET A 30 -14.74 8.72 -11.53
C MET A 30 -14.41 9.19 -10.12
N GLY A 31 -15.14 8.66 -9.14
CA GLY A 31 -14.92 8.96 -7.75
C GLY A 31 -13.46 8.69 -7.47
N ALA A 32 -12.77 9.66 -6.87
CA ALA A 32 -11.38 9.48 -6.45
C ALA A 32 -11.30 8.18 -5.64
N THR A 33 -10.50 7.21 -6.11
CA THR A 33 -10.35 5.91 -5.48
C THR A 33 -9.85 6.09 -4.05
N ASP A 34 -10.44 5.38 -3.09
CA ASP A 34 -10.01 5.42 -1.70
C ASP A 34 -8.78 4.52 -1.53
N LYS A 35 -7.60 5.12 -1.60
CA LYS A 35 -6.31 4.41 -1.50
C LYS A 35 -6.18 3.52 -0.25
N PHE A 36 -6.85 3.85 0.86
CA PHE A 36 -6.86 3.00 2.05
C PHE A 36 -7.70 1.73 1.82
N ALA A 37 -8.88 1.89 1.23
CA ALA A 37 -9.76 0.77 0.89
C ALA A 37 -9.13 -0.13 -0.18
N ASP A 38 -8.45 0.47 -1.15
CA ASP A 38 -7.72 -0.25 -2.19
C ASP A 38 -6.53 -1.03 -1.60
N SER A 39 -5.78 -0.43 -0.65
CA SER A 39 -4.68 -1.11 0.04
C SER A 39 -5.17 -2.28 0.90
N GLN A 40 -6.36 -2.21 1.50
CA GLN A 40 -6.89 -3.31 2.31
C GLN A 40 -7.06 -4.61 1.51
N THR A 41 -7.28 -4.53 0.20
CA THR A 41 -7.46 -5.72 -0.65
C THR A 41 -6.19 -6.59 -0.72
N GLY A 42 -5.00 -6.01 -0.57
CA GLY A 42 -3.72 -6.73 -0.69
C GLY A 42 -2.97 -6.95 0.63
N LEU A 43 -3.54 -6.55 1.79
CA LEU A 43 -2.86 -6.60 3.08
C LEU A 43 -3.55 -7.57 4.04
N THR A 44 -2.75 -8.35 4.79
CA THR A 44 -3.25 -9.33 5.77
C THR A 44 -3.62 -8.70 7.11
N TYR A 45 -3.19 -7.47 7.39
CA TYR A 45 -3.55 -6.72 8.58
C TYR A 45 -4.63 -5.66 8.28
N SER A 46 -5.37 -5.25 9.31
CA SER A 46 -6.44 -4.24 9.15
C SER A 46 -5.90 -2.87 8.81
N VAL A 47 -6.41 -2.24 7.76
CA VAL A 47 -6.07 -0.87 7.36
C VAL A 47 -6.99 0.13 8.06
N TYR A 48 -6.43 1.23 8.55
CA TYR A 48 -7.14 2.30 9.25
C TYR A 48 -7.00 3.63 8.51
N LYS A 49 -8.11 4.34 8.36
CA LYS A 49 -8.17 5.68 7.75
C LYS A 49 -8.53 6.72 8.79
N PRO A 50 -7.80 7.86 8.88
CA PRO A 50 -8.16 8.94 9.79
C PRO A 50 -9.36 9.72 9.24
N SER A 51 -10.31 10.06 10.11
CA SER A 51 -11.36 11.04 9.81
C SER A 51 -10.96 12.46 10.22
N ASN A 52 -9.89 12.60 11.02
CA ASN A 52 -9.32 13.88 11.42
C ASN A 52 -7.84 13.93 10.99
N THR A 53 -7.52 14.81 10.06
CA THR A 53 -6.14 15.10 9.59
C THR A 53 -5.66 16.47 10.00
N LEU A 54 -6.30 17.11 10.97
CA LEU A 54 -6.04 18.50 11.41
C LEU A 54 -6.22 19.52 10.27
N GLY A 55 -7.09 19.22 9.29
CA GLY A 55 -7.30 20.02 8.08
C GLY A 55 -6.15 19.94 7.05
N LEU A 56 -5.14 19.11 7.30
CA LEU A 56 -4.03 18.94 6.37
C LEU A 56 -4.43 18.04 5.19
N LYS A 57 -4.02 18.42 3.98
CA LYS A 57 -4.25 17.64 2.76
C LYS A 57 -3.22 16.51 2.64
N THR A 58 -3.61 15.38 2.09
CA THR A 58 -2.69 14.29 1.76
C THR A 58 -1.68 14.76 0.72
N THR A 59 -0.39 14.62 1.02
CA THR A 59 0.72 14.97 0.11
C THR A 59 1.48 13.74 -0.37
N LYS A 60 1.45 12.65 0.40
CA LYS A 60 2.06 11.38 -0.01
C LYS A 60 1.23 10.21 0.52
N PHE A 61 1.05 9.19 -0.31
CA PHE A 61 0.54 7.88 0.05
C PHE A 61 1.41 6.84 -0.65
N SER A 62 2.00 5.93 0.11
CA SER A 62 2.90 4.89 -0.41
C SER A 62 2.66 3.58 0.32
N LEU A 63 2.76 2.49 -0.41
CA LEU A 63 3.03 1.18 0.14
C LEU A 63 4.54 0.96 0.04
N LEU A 64 5.17 0.52 1.09
CA LEU A 64 6.63 0.39 1.20
C LEU A 64 6.95 -0.99 1.76
N THR A 65 7.91 -1.67 1.16
CA THR A 65 8.42 -2.95 1.68
C THR A 65 9.47 -2.67 2.75
N CYS A 66 9.34 -3.31 3.90
CA CYS A 66 10.26 -3.15 5.03
C CYS A 66 11.53 -3.99 4.83
N GLN A 67 11.33 -5.26 4.56
CA GLN A 67 12.39 -6.23 4.25
C GLN A 67 11.90 -7.18 3.15
N PRO A 68 12.79 -7.75 2.35
CA PRO A 68 12.41 -8.76 1.36
C PRO A 68 11.59 -9.89 2.01
N GLY A 69 10.47 -10.25 1.41
CA GLY A 69 9.55 -11.28 1.90
C GLY A 69 8.61 -10.84 3.03
N GLN A 70 8.72 -9.61 3.52
CA GLN A 70 7.74 -9.04 4.45
C GLN A 70 6.63 -8.31 3.69
N GLU A 71 5.47 -8.26 4.35
CA GLU A 71 4.32 -7.53 3.85
C GLU A 71 4.57 -6.03 3.81
N ASP A 72 4.02 -5.38 2.78
CA ASP A 72 4.10 -3.93 2.64
C ASP A 72 3.43 -3.20 3.80
N TRP A 73 3.96 -2.04 4.14
CA TRP A 73 3.39 -1.15 5.12
C TRP A 73 2.92 0.16 4.49
N ILE A 74 1.87 0.72 5.06
CA ILE A 74 1.28 1.96 4.59
C ILE A 74 2.02 3.14 5.20
N PHE A 75 2.46 4.06 4.35
CA PHE A 75 2.96 5.38 4.73
C PHE A 75 2.08 6.47 4.13
N VAL A 76 1.51 7.31 4.97
CA VAL A 76 0.73 8.47 4.54
C VAL A 76 1.23 9.74 5.20
N GLN A 77 1.46 10.78 4.39
CA GLN A 77 1.79 12.11 4.87
C GLN A 77 0.70 13.11 4.51
N TYR A 78 0.34 13.90 5.48
CA TYR A 78 -0.56 15.05 5.35
C TYR A 78 0.22 16.32 5.66
N GLY A 79 0.03 17.37 4.87
CA GLY A 79 0.74 18.65 5.02
C GLY A 79 2.08 18.70 4.32
N GLY A 80 2.78 19.83 4.47
CA GLY A 80 4.04 20.12 3.78
C GLY A 80 5.28 19.91 4.65
N THR A 81 6.43 20.45 4.21
CA THR A 81 7.74 20.25 4.85
C THR A 81 7.87 20.86 6.24
N LYS A 82 7.22 21.99 6.50
CA LYS A 82 7.31 22.72 7.78
C LYS A 82 6.33 22.22 8.83
N ARG A 83 5.15 21.72 8.39
CA ARG A 83 4.11 21.16 9.26
C ARG A 83 3.49 19.96 8.58
N TYR A 84 3.64 18.80 9.18
CA TYR A 84 3.10 17.56 8.64
C TYR A 84 2.70 16.57 9.73
N LEU A 85 1.73 15.76 9.36
CA LEU A 85 1.29 14.57 10.08
C LEU A 85 1.65 13.36 9.22
N GLN A 86 2.24 12.34 9.82
CA GLN A 86 2.51 11.06 9.17
C GLN A 86 1.80 9.94 9.92
N ILE A 87 1.22 9.01 9.17
CA ILE A 87 0.61 7.80 9.70
C ILE A 87 1.28 6.63 9.02
N MET A 88 1.85 5.75 9.82
CA MET A 88 2.46 4.50 9.40
C MET A 88 1.65 3.33 9.96
N GLN A 89 1.39 2.33 9.14
CA GLN A 89 0.63 1.14 9.51
C GLN A 89 1.34 -0.09 8.99
N THR A 90 1.63 -1.03 9.86
CA THR A 90 2.31 -2.28 9.52
C THR A 90 1.62 -3.45 10.22
N MET A 91 1.86 -4.66 9.78
CA MET A 91 1.53 -5.83 10.57
C MET A 91 2.23 -5.75 11.92
N ALA A 92 1.53 -6.07 13.01
CA ALA A 92 2.07 -5.94 14.35
C ALA A 92 3.28 -6.85 14.55
N GLY A 93 4.43 -6.24 14.88
CA GLY A 93 5.70 -6.95 15.08
C GLY A 93 6.67 -6.89 13.90
N ALA A 94 6.29 -6.29 12.77
CA ALA A 94 7.17 -6.17 11.60
C ALA A 94 8.40 -5.27 11.82
N ASN A 95 8.37 -4.37 12.84
CA ASN A 95 9.48 -3.47 13.22
C ASN A 95 10.02 -2.61 12.06
N CYS A 96 9.13 -2.15 11.17
CA CYS A 96 9.49 -1.38 9.98
C CYS A 96 9.79 0.09 10.23
N SER A 97 9.46 0.64 11.38
CA SER A 97 9.69 2.04 11.68
C SER A 97 10.89 2.23 12.60
N ASN A 98 11.81 3.12 12.21
CA ASN A 98 12.88 3.59 13.08
C ASN A 98 12.77 5.13 13.19
N PRO A 99 12.09 5.65 14.21
CA PRO A 99 11.86 7.10 14.35
C PRO A 99 13.10 7.89 14.80
N GLY A 100 14.26 7.25 14.94
CA GLY A 100 15.49 7.90 15.38
C GLY A 100 15.57 8.16 16.88
N LEU A 101 16.37 9.14 17.28
CA LEU A 101 16.57 9.48 18.70
C LEU A 101 15.32 10.12 19.30
N THR A 102 14.71 9.41 20.23
CA THR A 102 13.45 9.82 20.87
C THR A 102 13.47 9.55 22.36
N LYS A 103 12.68 10.33 23.11
CA LYS A 103 12.45 10.13 24.53
C LYS A 103 11.07 9.56 24.76
N TYR A 104 10.97 8.40 25.42
CA TYR A 104 9.70 7.91 25.94
C TYR A 104 9.17 8.88 27.01
N LEU A 105 7.91 9.29 26.90
CA LEU A 105 7.30 10.24 27.82
C LEU A 105 6.30 9.57 28.76
N ARG A 106 5.33 8.84 28.19
CA ARG A 106 4.26 8.19 28.97
C ARG A 106 3.47 7.20 28.14
N ALA A 107 2.65 6.41 28.83
CA ALA A 107 1.58 5.66 28.20
C ALA A 107 0.35 6.55 27.96
N ALA A 108 -0.44 6.18 26.94
CA ALA A 108 -1.75 6.75 26.64
C ALA A 108 -2.72 5.61 26.26
N VAL A 109 -4.00 5.95 26.09
CA VAL A 109 -5.01 5.01 25.59
C VAL A 109 -5.66 5.59 24.34
N VAL A 110 -5.65 4.79 23.26
CA VAL A 110 -6.24 5.13 21.96
C VAL A 110 -7.23 4.03 21.59
N ASN A 111 -8.52 4.35 21.56
CA ASN A 111 -9.59 3.42 21.21
C ASN A 111 -9.49 2.06 21.96
N GLY A 112 -9.19 2.12 23.28
CA GLY A 112 -9.02 0.93 24.13
C GLY A 112 -7.66 0.23 24.03
N ASN A 113 -6.76 0.66 23.14
CA ASN A 113 -5.41 0.11 23.00
C ASN A 113 -4.38 0.92 23.80
N LYS A 114 -3.42 0.23 24.43
CA LYS A 114 -2.29 0.89 25.11
C LYS A 114 -1.34 1.47 24.07
N ALA A 115 -1.08 2.77 24.14
CA ALA A 115 -0.15 3.49 23.29
C ALA A 115 1.06 3.96 24.09
N LYS A 116 2.23 4.02 23.44
CA LYS A 116 3.43 4.66 23.94
C LYS A 116 3.62 6.01 23.26
N VAL A 117 3.94 7.04 24.01
CA VAL A 117 4.14 8.42 23.52
C VAL A 117 5.61 8.80 23.62
N TYR A 118 6.14 9.36 22.54
CA TYR A 118 7.53 9.76 22.41
C TYR A 118 7.64 11.19 21.87
N ALA A 119 8.69 11.90 22.26
CA ALA A 119 9.08 13.19 21.69
C ALA A 119 10.48 13.11 21.09
N TYR A 120 10.75 13.93 20.06
CA TYR A 120 12.07 14.06 19.44
C TYR A 120 13.02 14.92 20.27
N CYS A 121 13.13 14.57 21.56
CA CYS A 121 14.09 15.18 22.47
C CYS A 121 15.43 14.43 22.33
N ASP A 122 16.35 15.08 21.66
CA ASP A 122 17.67 14.53 21.36
C ASP A 122 18.68 14.90 22.46
N PRO A 123 19.19 13.93 23.23
CA PRO A 123 20.15 14.20 24.29
C PRO A 123 21.50 14.72 23.78
N THR A 124 21.79 14.54 22.48
CA THR A 124 23.03 15.04 21.87
C THR A 124 22.93 16.51 21.47
N ARG A 125 21.72 17.05 21.35
CA ARG A 125 21.42 18.43 20.93
C ARG A 125 20.83 19.29 22.04
N MET A 126 20.59 18.72 23.20
CA MET A 126 19.98 19.39 24.35
C MET A 126 20.88 19.29 25.59
N SER A 127 20.83 20.29 26.43
CA SER A 127 21.45 20.14 27.76
C SER A 127 20.75 19.03 28.56
N THR A 128 21.49 18.38 29.46
CA THR A 128 20.94 17.32 30.34
C THR A 128 19.69 17.80 31.10
N ALA A 129 19.69 19.03 31.57
CA ALA A 129 18.53 19.62 32.26
C ALA A 129 17.32 19.79 31.33
N ALA A 130 17.53 20.27 30.10
CA ALA A 130 16.47 20.39 29.08
C ALA A 130 15.92 19.03 28.66
N TYR A 131 16.78 18.03 28.44
CA TYR A 131 16.36 16.68 28.13
C TYR A 131 15.53 16.05 29.26
N LYS A 132 15.95 16.22 30.51
CA LYS A 132 15.18 15.72 31.68
C LYS A 132 13.79 16.36 31.76
N ARG A 133 13.65 17.66 31.50
CA ARG A 133 12.35 18.36 31.51
C ARG A 133 11.48 18.12 30.29
N CYS A 134 12.05 17.62 29.19
CA CYS A 134 11.27 17.35 28.00
C CYS A 134 10.06 16.46 28.28
N GLY A 135 8.86 16.93 27.96
CA GLY A 135 7.58 16.32 28.25
C GLY A 135 6.58 16.39 27.07
N THR A 136 5.33 16.06 27.35
CA THR A 136 4.26 16.09 26.33
C THR A 136 4.03 17.47 25.73
N ASP A 137 4.25 18.53 26.50
CA ASP A 137 4.04 19.92 26.06
C ASP A 137 5.11 20.36 25.04
N ASP A 138 6.27 19.71 25.06
CA ASP A 138 7.33 19.96 24.09
C ASP A 138 7.05 19.36 22.70
N ILE A 139 6.12 18.41 22.57
CA ILE A 139 5.83 17.75 21.28
C ILE A 139 5.49 18.78 20.20
N GLY A 140 4.74 19.83 20.53
CA GLY A 140 4.46 20.92 19.58
C GLY A 140 5.71 21.61 19.03
N ARG A 141 6.77 21.70 19.85
CA ARG A 141 8.02 22.38 19.51
C ARG A 141 9.03 21.47 18.81
N VAL A 142 9.25 20.27 19.35
CA VAL A 142 10.30 19.35 18.87
C VAL A 142 9.76 18.27 17.92
N GLY A 143 8.44 18.09 17.89
CA GLY A 143 7.79 16.96 17.23
C GLY A 143 7.71 15.73 18.14
N GLY A 144 7.00 14.74 17.71
CA GLY A 144 6.85 13.48 18.43
C GLY A 144 5.89 12.54 17.75
N TYR A 145 5.68 11.38 18.38
CA TYR A 145 4.75 10.38 17.88
C TYR A 145 4.13 9.57 19.01
N LEU A 146 3.06 8.91 18.68
CA LEU A 146 2.52 7.80 19.47
C LEU A 146 2.45 6.54 18.63
N ILE A 147 2.67 5.39 19.28
CA ILE A 147 2.63 4.09 18.64
C ILE A 147 1.80 3.12 19.48
N TYR A 148 0.97 2.32 18.83
CA TYR A 148 0.14 1.32 19.49
C TYR A 148 -0.18 0.17 18.56
N LYS A 149 -0.55 -0.98 19.16
CA LYS A 149 -1.04 -2.16 18.44
C LYS A 149 -2.55 -2.27 18.62
N THR A 150 -3.25 -2.54 17.53
CA THR A 150 -4.69 -2.86 17.56
C THR A 150 -4.88 -4.32 17.93
N LYS A 151 -6.12 -4.71 18.18
CA LYS A 151 -6.50 -6.12 18.22
C LYS A 151 -6.61 -6.65 16.80
N ALA A 152 -6.29 -7.94 16.61
CA ALA A 152 -6.62 -8.64 15.38
C ALA A 152 -8.15 -8.65 15.17
N LEU A 153 -8.58 -8.49 13.94
CA LEU A 153 -9.99 -8.57 13.55
C LEU A 153 -10.22 -9.88 12.78
N LYS A 154 -11.49 -10.29 12.66
CA LYS A 154 -11.82 -11.52 11.92
C LYS A 154 -11.29 -11.43 10.48
N GLY A 155 -10.36 -12.32 10.15
CA GLY A 155 -9.71 -12.40 8.82
C GLY A 155 -8.53 -11.45 8.61
N PHE A 156 -8.12 -10.69 9.65
CA PHE A 156 -6.98 -9.78 9.57
C PHE A 156 -6.12 -9.85 10.82
N GLU A 157 -4.82 -9.78 10.63
CA GLU A 157 -3.85 -9.65 11.70
C GLU A 157 -3.95 -8.28 12.41
N ALA A 158 -3.35 -8.21 13.59
CA ALA A 158 -3.24 -6.96 14.34
C ALA A 158 -2.34 -5.95 13.58
N THR A 159 -2.70 -4.68 13.68
CA THR A 159 -1.96 -3.58 13.05
C THR A 159 -1.17 -2.82 14.10
N GLU A 160 0.11 -2.55 13.83
CA GLU A 160 0.87 -1.54 14.56
C GLU A 160 0.73 -0.20 13.84
N ILE A 161 0.27 0.82 14.58
CA ILE A 161 0.01 2.15 14.06
C ILE A 161 0.90 3.15 14.76
N GLN A 162 1.66 3.93 13.98
CA GLN A 162 2.39 5.09 14.45
C GLN A 162 1.78 6.36 13.87
N VAL A 163 1.48 7.33 14.73
CA VAL A 163 1.00 8.66 14.35
C VAL A 163 2.04 9.68 14.81
N GLN A 164 2.68 10.34 13.85
CA GLN A 164 3.77 11.28 14.05
C GLN A 164 3.37 12.68 13.63
N GLY A 165 3.83 13.69 14.37
CA GLY A 165 3.57 15.09 14.06
C GLY A 165 4.81 15.97 14.23
N ILE A 166 4.97 16.92 13.30
CA ILE A 166 6.03 17.94 13.29
C ILE A 166 5.41 19.30 12.99
N GLY A 167 6.07 20.36 13.44
CA GLY A 167 5.71 21.73 13.09
C GLY A 167 4.46 22.25 13.79
N GLY A 168 4.45 22.21 15.11
CA GLY A 168 3.38 22.74 15.92
C GLY A 168 2.22 21.79 16.17
N ILE A 169 2.35 20.51 15.80
CA ILE A 169 1.34 19.49 16.12
C ILE A 169 1.55 19.05 17.57
N THR A 170 0.58 19.34 18.42
CA THR A 170 0.64 19.07 19.85
C THR A 170 0.32 17.61 20.20
N TYR A 171 0.66 17.20 21.43
CA TYR A 171 0.27 15.89 21.96
C TYR A 171 -1.24 15.63 21.87
N ALA A 172 -2.05 16.62 22.27
CA ALA A 172 -3.51 16.47 22.21
C ALA A 172 -4.02 16.24 20.77
N GLN A 173 -3.41 16.93 19.78
CA GLN A 173 -3.73 16.77 18.38
C GLN A 173 -3.33 15.38 17.87
N LEU A 174 -2.14 14.87 18.23
CA LEU A 174 -1.74 13.49 17.87
C LEU A 174 -2.71 12.46 18.41
N VAL A 175 -3.13 12.60 19.67
CA VAL A 175 -4.14 11.70 20.29
C VAL A 175 -5.48 11.81 19.57
N ALA A 176 -5.93 13.01 19.20
CA ALA A 176 -7.18 13.23 18.47
C ALA A 176 -7.15 12.57 17.10
N VAL A 177 -6.04 12.68 16.36
CA VAL A 177 -5.85 11.99 15.09
C VAL A 177 -5.88 10.48 15.27
N ALA A 178 -5.10 9.95 16.22
CA ALA A 178 -5.06 8.51 16.49
C ALA A 178 -6.44 7.94 16.86
N LYS A 179 -7.21 8.65 17.67
CA LYS A 179 -8.60 8.27 18.03
C LYS A 179 -9.56 8.33 16.84
N SER A 180 -9.27 9.13 15.83
CA SER A 180 -10.09 9.29 14.63
C SER A 180 -9.90 8.15 13.62
N LEU A 181 -8.92 7.28 13.81
CA LEU A 181 -8.62 6.16 12.93
C LEU A 181 -9.73 5.10 13.04
N LYS A 182 -10.28 4.73 11.90
CA LYS A 182 -11.31 3.67 11.76
C LYS A 182 -10.87 2.69 10.68
N THR A 183 -11.21 1.42 10.87
CA THR A 183 -10.99 0.38 9.86
C THR A 183 -11.72 0.72 8.57
N VAL A 184 -11.12 0.37 7.45
CA VAL A 184 -11.75 0.44 6.13
C VAL A 184 -12.16 -0.96 5.68
N LYS A 185 -13.17 -1.02 4.80
CA LYS A 185 -13.49 -2.25 4.06
C LYS A 185 -12.65 -2.26 2.78
N ALA A 186 -12.25 -3.44 2.32
CA ALA A 186 -11.62 -3.60 1.01
C ALA A 186 -12.56 -3.07 -0.08
N SER A 187 -12.01 -2.35 -1.05
CA SER A 187 -12.80 -1.76 -2.16
C SER A 187 -13.26 -2.82 -3.16
N GLY A 188 -12.66 -4.01 -3.15
CA GLY A 188 -12.82 -4.99 -4.22
C GLY A 188 -12.07 -4.62 -5.51
N ASN A 189 -11.61 -3.37 -5.61
CA ASN A 189 -10.66 -2.96 -6.64
C ASN A 189 -9.27 -3.22 -6.07
N THR A 190 -8.60 -4.25 -6.55
CA THR A 190 -7.16 -4.36 -6.37
C THR A 190 -6.54 -3.10 -6.97
N LEU A 191 -5.93 -2.24 -6.14
CA LEU A 191 -4.70 -1.65 -6.59
C LEU A 191 -3.80 -2.86 -6.79
N ALA A 192 -3.76 -3.37 -8.02
CA ALA A 192 -2.65 -4.18 -8.44
C ALA A 192 -1.43 -3.25 -8.38
N GLN A 193 -0.94 -3.00 -7.17
CA GLN A 193 0.43 -2.60 -7.03
C GLN A 193 1.16 -3.82 -7.55
N ALA A 194 1.75 -3.68 -8.73
CA ALA A 194 2.68 -4.65 -9.21
C ALA A 194 3.69 -4.81 -8.07
N LEU A 195 3.55 -5.90 -7.30
CA LEU A 195 4.60 -6.26 -6.36
C LEU A 195 5.89 -6.21 -7.17
N PRO A 196 6.97 -5.62 -6.66
CA PRO A 196 8.22 -5.59 -7.39
C PRO A 196 8.50 -7.03 -7.84
N PRO A 197 8.77 -7.26 -9.12
CA PRO A 197 8.96 -8.59 -9.63
C PRO A 197 10.10 -9.26 -8.87
N ILE A 198 9.90 -10.51 -8.48
CA ILE A 198 10.96 -11.33 -7.91
C ILE A 198 11.80 -11.81 -9.09
N MET A 199 13.08 -11.49 -9.06
CA MET A 199 14.04 -11.94 -10.07
C MET A 199 14.56 -13.33 -9.67
N VAL A 200 14.40 -14.32 -10.53
CA VAL A 200 14.80 -15.72 -10.28
C VAL A 200 15.72 -16.18 -11.41
N ASP A 201 16.87 -16.67 -11.06
CA ASP A 201 17.76 -17.41 -11.96
C ASP A 201 17.43 -18.90 -11.88
N PRO A 202 16.75 -19.48 -12.90
CA PRO A 202 16.33 -20.86 -12.85
C PRO A 202 17.47 -21.89 -12.94
N THR A 203 18.71 -21.42 -13.11
CA THR A 203 19.90 -22.30 -13.09
C THR A 203 20.37 -22.61 -11.67
N ILE A 204 20.00 -21.79 -10.70
CA ILE A 204 20.46 -21.89 -9.31
C ILE A 204 19.31 -21.92 -8.29
N GLU A 205 18.16 -21.34 -8.63
CA GLU A 205 16.99 -21.28 -7.75
C GLU A 205 15.91 -22.22 -8.28
N THR A 206 15.60 -23.27 -7.51
CA THR A 206 14.61 -24.29 -7.86
C THR A 206 13.30 -24.14 -7.10
N ASP A 207 13.34 -23.49 -5.92
CA ASP A 207 12.21 -23.33 -5.00
C ASP A 207 11.88 -21.85 -4.85
N VAL A 208 10.68 -21.44 -5.25
CA VAL A 208 10.25 -20.05 -5.24
C VAL A 208 8.95 -19.91 -4.48
N SER A 209 8.96 -19.10 -3.42
CA SER A 209 7.79 -18.80 -2.62
C SER A 209 7.37 -17.35 -2.84
N VAL A 210 6.11 -17.13 -3.27
CA VAL A 210 5.57 -15.81 -3.60
C VAL A 210 4.13 -15.67 -3.11
N ARG A 211 3.62 -14.45 -3.13
CA ARG A 211 2.19 -14.18 -2.88
C ARG A 211 1.37 -14.18 -4.15
N ALA A 212 0.09 -14.48 -4.01
CA ALA A 212 -0.88 -14.27 -5.09
C ALA A 212 -0.81 -12.82 -5.60
N GLY A 213 -0.81 -12.63 -6.91
CA GLY A 213 -0.62 -11.33 -7.56
C GLY A 213 0.84 -10.95 -7.83
N SER A 214 1.85 -11.64 -7.29
CA SER A 214 3.27 -11.42 -7.59
C SER A 214 3.62 -11.78 -9.03
N SER A 215 4.70 -11.18 -9.53
CA SER A 215 5.34 -11.56 -10.80
C SER A 215 6.74 -12.10 -10.50
N ILE A 216 7.09 -13.22 -11.08
CA ILE A 216 8.42 -13.84 -11.03
C ILE A 216 9.03 -13.63 -12.39
N VAL A 217 10.12 -12.87 -12.48
CA VAL A 217 10.86 -12.64 -13.72
C VAL A 217 12.02 -13.61 -13.77
N LEU A 218 12.06 -14.41 -14.84
CA LEU A 218 13.05 -15.46 -15.02
C LEU A 218 14.27 -14.91 -15.74
N THR A 219 15.39 -14.82 -15.05
CA THR A 219 16.65 -14.32 -15.62
C THR A 219 17.29 -15.42 -16.46
N VAL A 220 17.03 -15.38 -17.78
CA VAL A 220 17.54 -16.37 -18.75
C VAL A 220 18.22 -15.70 -19.92
N THR A 221 19.12 -16.43 -20.58
CA THR A 221 19.66 -16.04 -21.88
C THR A 221 18.62 -16.28 -22.97
N ASP A 222 18.62 -15.44 -24.02
CA ASP A 222 17.68 -15.53 -25.15
C ASP A 222 16.20 -15.62 -24.74
N PRO A 223 15.67 -14.56 -24.08
CA PRO A 223 14.34 -14.58 -23.46
C PRO A 223 13.18 -15.01 -24.36
N ALA A 224 13.27 -14.79 -25.67
CA ALA A 224 12.25 -15.18 -26.64
C ALA A 224 12.20 -16.69 -26.92
N LYS A 225 13.19 -17.45 -26.48
CA LYS A 225 13.36 -18.87 -26.79
C LYS A 225 12.78 -19.80 -25.73
N TRP A 226 12.16 -19.24 -24.69
CA TRP A 226 11.65 -20.05 -23.59
C TRP A 226 10.14 -20.17 -23.60
N SER A 227 9.68 -21.40 -23.38
CA SER A 227 8.29 -21.76 -23.10
C SER A 227 8.19 -22.39 -21.72
N ALA A 228 6.98 -22.55 -21.21
CA ALA A 228 6.76 -23.19 -19.92
C ALA A 228 5.58 -24.16 -19.96
N GLU A 229 5.76 -25.30 -19.28
CA GLU A 229 4.68 -26.22 -18.90
C GLU A 229 4.38 -26.03 -17.42
N VAL A 230 3.13 -25.68 -17.11
CA VAL A 230 2.64 -25.52 -15.73
C VAL A 230 1.83 -26.73 -15.35
N MET A 231 2.28 -27.49 -14.35
CA MET A 231 1.68 -28.78 -14.00
C MET A 231 0.28 -28.65 -13.39
N ILE A 232 0.06 -27.62 -12.56
CA ILE A 232 -1.26 -27.33 -11.97
C ILE A 232 -1.75 -26.00 -12.49
N ALA A 233 -2.72 -26.04 -13.37
CA ALA A 233 -3.32 -24.83 -13.96
C ALA A 233 -3.99 -23.95 -12.89
N GLY A 234 -3.94 -22.63 -13.09
CA GLY A 234 -4.59 -21.66 -12.22
C GLY A 234 -3.78 -21.22 -11.01
N VAL A 235 -2.66 -21.87 -10.67
CA VAL A 235 -1.74 -21.41 -9.60
C VAL A 235 -0.85 -20.30 -10.14
N VAL A 236 -0.22 -20.51 -11.29
CA VAL A 236 0.56 -19.51 -12.01
C VAL A 236 0.23 -19.49 -13.50
N SER A 237 0.51 -18.39 -14.20
CA SER A 237 0.49 -18.31 -15.66
C SER A 237 1.83 -17.86 -16.19
N PHE A 238 2.28 -18.46 -17.30
CA PHE A 238 3.51 -18.07 -17.99
C PHE A 238 3.25 -16.92 -18.95
N ILE A 239 4.16 -15.96 -19.00
CA ILE A 239 4.18 -14.81 -19.90
C ILE A 239 5.50 -14.90 -20.67
N PRO A 240 5.48 -15.09 -21.99
CA PRO A 240 6.70 -15.17 -22.80
C PRO A 240 7.54 -13.90 -22.73
N GLY A 241 8.85 -14.08 -22.77
CA GLY A 241 9.78 -12.99 -23.00
C GLY A 241 9.97 -12.68 -24.48
N GLY A 242 10.78 -11.67 -24.79
CA GLY A 242 11.16 -11.32 -26.16
C GLY A 242 11.14 -9.83 -26.44
N ASP A 243 11.25 -9.49 -27.73
CA ASP A 243 11.25 -8.10 -28.20
C ASP A 243 9.85 -7.47 -28.13
N GLN A 244 9.76 -6.31 -27.50
CA GLN A 244 8.53 -5.53 -27.36
C GLN A 244 8.58 -4.21 -28.16
N GLY A 245 9.35 -4.19 -29.26
CA GLY A 245 9.42 -3.01 -30.14
C GLY A 245 10.36 -1.91 -29.63
N GLY A 246 11.46 -2.27 -29.01
CA GLY A 246 12.48 -1.32 -28.54
C GLY A 246 13.19 -1.72 -27.25
N PHE A 247 12.71 -2.76 -26.57
CA PHE A 247 13.36 -3.37 -25.42
C PHE A 247 13.02 -4.87 -25.36
N ILE A 248 13.93 -5.65 -24.77
CA ILE A 248 13.77 -7.07 -24.58
C ILE A 248 13.24 -7.32 -23.17
N THR A 249 12.17 -8.11 -23.05
CA THR A 249 11.61 -8.56 -21.76
C THR A 249 12.05 -9.99 -21.47
N ASN A 250 12.37 -10.26 -20.21
CA ASN A 250 12.51 -11.63 -19.73
C ASN A 250 11.14 -12.35 -19.65
N PRO A 251 11.08 -13.68 -19.84
CA PRO A 251 9.88 -14.44 -19.55
C PRO A 251 9.55 -14.33 -18.05
N SER A 252 8.27 -14.45 -17.73
CA SER A 252 7.83 -14.31 -16.34
C SER A 252 6.67 -15.25 -16.02
N LEU A 253 6.46 -15.46 -14.72
CA LEU A 253 5.31 -16.17 -14.17
C LEU A 253 4.48 -15.19 -13.36
N LYS A 254 3.16 -15.20 -13.60
CA LYS A 254 2.20 -14.47 -12.77
C LYS A 254 1.57 -15.41 -11.78
N ALA A 255 1.73 -15.15 -10.48
CA ALA A 255 1.04 -15.88 -9.43
C ALA A 255 -0.44 -15.48 -9.41
N LEU A 256 -1.35 -16.45 -9.59
CA LEU A 256 -2.78 -16.23 -9.77
C LEU A 256 -3.58 -16.56 -8.51
N SER A 257 -3.33 -17.71 -7.90
CA SER A 257 -4.04 -18.18 -6.70
C SER A 257 -3.13 -18.97 -5.79
N THR A 258 -3.47 -19.04 -4.51
CA THR A 258 -2.79 -19.87 -3.53
C THR A 258 -2.72 -21.31 -3.90
N GLY A 259 -1.56 -21.93 -3.70
CA GLY A 259 -1.29 -23.32 -4.01
C GLY A 259 0.18 -23.54 -4.35
N ALA A 260 0.53 -24.78 -4.70
CA ALA A 260 1.86 -25.13 -5.18
C ALA A 260 1.75 -25.73 -6.58
N THR A 261 2.76 -25.49 -7.42
CA THR A 261 2.85 -26.07 -8.75
C THR A 261 4.29 -26.19 -9.20
N THR A 262 4.59 -27.16 -10.01
CA THR A 262 5.85 -27.29 -10.72
C THR A 262 5.74 -26.60 -12.08
N VAL A 263 6.76 -25.83 -12.45
CA VAL A 263 6.89 -25.22 -13.77
C VAL A 263 8.15 -25.74 -14.44
N LYS A 264 8.00 -26.31 -15.63
CA LYS A 264 9.13 -26.71 -16.49
C LYS A 264 9.35 -25.67 -17.55
N LEU A 265 10.52 -25.03 -17.56
CA LEU A 265 10.97 -24.10 -18.60
C LEU A 265 11.74 -24.90 -19.65
N ILE A 266 11.37 -24.76 -20.91
CA ILE A 266 11.93 -25.49 -22.03
C ILE A 266 12.47 -24.49 -23.05
N ASN A 267 13.73 -24.64 -23.44
CA ASN A 267 14.32 -23.81 -24.49
C ASN A 267 13.98 -24.36 -25.86
N SER A 268 13.51 -23.52 -26.78
CA SER A 268 13.10 -23.95 -28.13
C SER A 268 14.28 -24.33 -29.03
N ASP A 269 15.46 -23.78 -28.82
CA ASP A 269 16.67 -24.06 -29.61
C ASP A 269 17.42 -25.29 -29.08
N ASP A 270 17.21 -25.63 -27.80
CA ASP A 270 17.76 -26.83 -27.15
C ASP A 270 16.72 -27.46 -26.22
N PRO A 271 15.86 -28.32 -26.70
CA PRO A 271 14.83 -28.99 -25.93
C PRO A 271 15.34 -29.86 -24.78
N THR A 272 16.67 -30.17 -24.74
CA THR A 272 17.28 -30.87 -23.62
C THR A 272 17.61 -29.95 -22.45
N LYS A 273 17.64 -28.64 -22.70
CA LYS A 273 17.85 -27.60 -21.69
C LYS A 273 16.54 -27.29 -20.99
N ILE A 274 16.28 -28.01 -19.90
CA ILE A 274 15.06 -27.89 -19.11
C ILE A 274 15.44 -27.41 -17.70
N TYR A 275 14.73 -26.39 -17.21
CA TYR A 275 14.77 -25.99 -15.81
C TYR A 275 13.44 -26.30 -15.14
N GLN A 276 13.49 -26.79 -13.91
CA GLN A 276 12.30 -27.08 -13.12
C GLN A 276 12.26 -26.18 -11.89
N LEU A 277 11.13 -25.52 -11.69
CA LEU A 277 10.87 -24.64 -10.55
C LEU A 277 9.67 -25.17 -9.76
N GLU A 278 9.82 -25.30 -8.46
CA GLU A 278 8.74 -25.55 -7.52
C GLU A 278 8.23 -24.20 -7.00
N ILE A 279 7.01 -23.84 -7.40
CA ILE A 279 6.42 -22.54 -7.05
C ILE A 279 5.35 -22.74 -5.98
N THR A 280 5.54 -22.07 -4.84
CA THR A 280 4.53 -21.96 -3.77
C THR A 280 3.94 -20.55 -3.78
N VAL A 281 2.64 -20.46 -4.03
CA VAL A 281 1.89 -19.20 -3.96
C VAL A 281 1.15 -19.14 -2.64
N ASN A 282 1.53 -18.19 -1.79
CA ASN A 282 0.90 -17.89 -0.51
C ASN A 282 -0.25 -16.86 -0.68
N PRO A 283 -1.15 -16.78 0.30
CA PRO A 283 -2.20 -15.76 0.33
C PRO A 283 -1.67 -14.34 0.30
#